data_df8785c85de6ff5a83daea52b115276a
#
_entry.id   df8785c85de6ff5a83daea52b115276a
#
_cell.length_a   1.000
_cell.length_b   1.000
_cell.length_c   1.000
_cell.angle_alpha   90.00
_cell.angle_beta   90.00
_cell.angle_gamma   90.00
#
_symmetry.space_group_name_H-M   'P 1'
#
loop_
_entity.id
_entity.type
_entity.pdbx_description
1 polymer ?
#
loop_
_entity_poly.entity_id
_entity_poly.type
_entity_poly.pdbx_seq_one_letter_code
_entity_poly.pdbx_strand_id
1 'polypeptide(L)'
;MEVVTGVALSLVLAPIPGGSALQKVIEAIVHRQRNRASQMAIEIADIVGGADLLLNRIEDSPELRDLLARSLEAAVRSSYEAKRKLLVRAVGNAFDNDEAVDPANLTVMALSQLEPVHIRALARLVRVATDSDLSSDEQARHNALGIASDAEPTPVCATLIQTGVVIPSTMVIGGAVRIFDVSTFGHQIIHDLREAGDDSL
;
A
#
# COMPACT_ATOMS: atom_id res chain seq x y z
N MET A 1 -20.99 29.25 0.93
CA MET A 1 -20.80 27.88 0.41
C MET A 1 -19.45 27.90 -0.32
N GLU A 2 -18.36 27.82 0.46
CA GLU A 2 -16.99 27.82 -0.07
C GLU A 2 -16.57 26.38 -0.30
N VAL A 3 -16.39 26.07 -1.55
CA VAL A 3 -15.79 24.83 -2.03
C VAL A 3 -14.39 24.77 -1.45
N VAL A 4 -14.11 23.75 -0.61
CA VAL A 4 -12.77 23.40 -0.16
C VAL A 4 -11.97 23.02 -1.39
N THR A 5 -11.40 24.01 -2.02
CA THR A 5 -10.47 23.84 -3.14
C THR A 5 -9.14 23.41 -2.55
N GLY A 6 -8.97 22.14 -2.61
CA GLY A 6 -7.85 21.30 -2.60
C GLY A 6 -6.48 21.86 -2.31
N VAL A 7 -5.66 20.98 -1.87
CA VAL A 7 -4.21 21.07 -1.81
C VAL A 7 -3.68 21.53 -3.17
N ALA A 8 -3.65 22.83 -3.38
CA ALA A 8 -2.93 23.46 -4.47
C ALA A 8 -1.45 23.40 -4.09
N LEU A 9 -0.74 22.38 -4.57
CA LEU A 9 0.69 22.46 -4.77
C LEU A 9 0.94 23.55 -5.83
N SER A 10 0.89 24.82 -5.38
CA SER A 10 1.35 25.97 -6.16
C SER A 10 2.88 25.91 -6.17
N LEU A 11 3.44 25.04 -7.00
CA LEU A 11 4.81 25.17 -7.47
C LEU A 11 4.83 26.39 -8.39
N VAL A 12 5.16 27.55 -7.82
CA VAL A 12 5.56 28.73 -8.60
C VAL A 12 6.91 28.39 -9.24
N LEU A 13 6.86 27.82 -10.43
CA LEU A 13 8.04 27.58 -11.26
C LEU A 13 8.47 28.93 -11.85
N ALA A 14 9.54 29.51 -11.28
CA ALA A 14 10.27 30.60 -11.93
C ALA A 14 10.74 30.12 -13.32
N PRO A 15 10.77 30.99 -14.34
CA PRO A 15 11.18 30.62 -15.69
C PRO A 15 12.66 30.22 -15.69
N ILE A 16 12.92 28.90 -15.80
CA ILE A 16 14.27 28.36 -15.96
C ILE A 16 14.64 28.43 -17.43
N PRO A 17 15.74 29.09 -17.83
CA PRO A 17 16.19 29.11 -19.21
C PRO A 17 16.50 27.70 -19.69
N GLY A 18 15.85 27.23 -20.75
CA GLY A 18 15.90 25.85 -21.25
C GLY A 18 14.74 24.95 -20.79
N GLY A 19 13.73 25.49 -20.11
CA GLY A 19 12.72 24.76 -19.34
C GLY A 19 11.58 24.10 -20.10
N SER A 20 11.47 24.24 -21.43
CA SER A 20 10.28 23.72 -22.12
C SER A 20 10.15 22.18 -22.09
N ALA A 21 11.27 21.46 -22.13
CA ALA A 21 11.25 20.00 -22.02
C ALA A 21 11.00 19.53 -20.58
N LEU A 22 11.63 20.16 -19.60
CA LEU A 22 11.44 19.86 -18.18
C LEU A 22 10.01 20.20 -17.73
N GLN A 23 9.49 21.34 -18.18
CA GLN A 23 8.11 21.73 -17.90
C GLN A 23 7.10 20.71 -18.44
N LYS A 24 7.28 20.23 -19.69
CA LYS A 24 6.44 19.17 -20.27
C LYS A 24 6.52 17.86 -19.47
N VAL A 25 7.69 17.49 -18.97
CA VAL A 25 7.85 16.31 -18.12
C VAL A 25 7.09 16.48 -16.80
N ILE A 26 7.21 17.64 -16.16
CA ILE A 26 6.49 17.93 -14.91
C ILE A 26 4.98 17.92 -15.12
N GLU A 27 4.50 18.58 -16.19
CA GLU A 27 3.09 18.60 -16.57
C GLU A 27 2.56 17.19 -16.83
N ALA A 28 3.31 16.35 -17.54
CA ALA A 28 2.95 14.96 -17.81
C ALA A 28 2.87 14.12 -16.53
N ILE A 29 3.78 14.33 -15.55
CA ILE A 29 3.77 13.66 -14.27
C ILE A 29 2.53 14.07 -13.46
N VAL A 30 2.28 15.38 -13.33
CA VAL A 30 1.13 15.91 -12.59
C VAL A 30 -0.20 15.45 -13.21
N HIS A 31 -0.30 15.47 -14.54
CA HIS A 31 -1.48 14.98 -15.24
C HIS A 31 -1.74 13.50 -14.97
N ARG A 32 -0.69 12.67 -15.04
CA ARG A 32 -0.79 11.23 -14.74
C ARG A 32 -1.22 10.97 -13.29
N GLN A 33 -0.72 11.76 -12.34
CA GLN A 33 -1.09 11.65 -10.92
C GLN A 33 -2.57 12.00 -10.71
N ARG A 34 -3.04 13.10 -11.29
CA ARG A 34 -4.46 13.50 -11.24
C ARG A 34 -5.38 12.43 -11.84
N ASN A 35 -5.01 11.88 -12.99
CA ASN A 35 -5.81 10.83 -13.63
C ASN A 35 -5.93 9.58 -12.76
N ARG A 36 -4.86 9.17 -12.07
CA ARG A 36 -4.90 8.02 -11.15
C ARG A 36 -5.82 8.27 -9.96
N ALA A 37 -5.74 9.45 -9.34
CA ALA A 37 -6.61 9.80 -8.23
C ALA A 37 -8.09 9.83 -8.67
N SER A 38 -8.38 10.46 -9.81
CA SER A 38 -9.74 10.52 -10.35
C SER A 38 -10.28 9.13 -10.69
N GLN A 39 -9.48 8.29 -11.33
CA GLN A 39 -9.88 6.93 -11.67
C GLN A 39 -10.19 6.11 -10.40
N MET A 40 -9.33 6.18 -9.38
CA MET A 40 -9.56 5.50 -8.12
C MET A 40 -10.83 6.00 -7.42
N ALA A 41 -11.07 7.31 -7.40
CA ALA A 41 -12.28 7.88 -6.81
C ALA A 41 -13.55 7.41 -7.54
N ILE A 42 -13.52 7.29 -8.87
CA ILE A 42 -14.63 6.75 -9.67
C ILE A 42 -14.86 5.28 -9.30
N GLU A 43 -13.81 4.46 -9.26
CA GLU A 43 -13.93 3.04 -8.93
C GLU A 43 -14.49 2.83 -7.50
N ILE A 44 -14.08 3.65 -6.53
CA ILE A 44 -14.65 3.62 -5.17
C ILE A 44 -16.13 4.04 -5.19
N ALA A 45 -16.46 5.12 -5.92
CA ALA A 45 -17.84 5.57 -6.06
C ALA A 45 -18.74 4.48 -6.69
N ASP A 46 -18.23 3.75 -7.67
CA ASP A 46 -18.97 2.64 -8.30
C ASP A 46 -19.25 1.50 -7.29
N ILE A 47 -18.29 1.18 -6.42
CA ILE A 47 -18.48 0.17 -5.34
C ILE A 47 -19.55 0.65 -4.34
N VAL A 48 -19.49 1.91 -3.95
CA VAL A 48 -20.39 2.51 -2.93
C VAL A 48 -21.80 2.75 -3.48
N GLY A 49 -22.01 2.65 -4.79
CA GLY A 49 -23.29 2.84 -5.43
C GLY A 49 -23.55 4.25 -5.99
N GLY A 50 -22.50 5.04 -6.16
CA GLY A 50 -22.51 6.32 -6.85
C GLY A 50 -21.81 7.47 -6.12
N ALA A 51 -21.47 8.50 -6.88
CA ALA A 51 -20.75 9.65 -6.36
C ALA A 51 -21.50 10.42 -5.27
N ASP A 52 -22.84 10.50 -5.37
CA ASP A 52 -23.67 11.22 -4.39
C ASP A 52 -23.66 10.48 -3.03
N LEU A 53 -23.72 9.14 -3.05
CA LEU A 53 -23.63 8.33 -1.83
C LEU A 53 -22.25 8.45 -1.20
N LEU A 54 -21.19 8.40 -2.01
CA LEU A 54 -19.82 8.61 -1.54
C LEU A 54 -19.67 9.97 -0.87
N LEU A 55 -20.18 11.04 -1.47
CA LEU A 55 -20.13 12.41 -0.91
C LEU A 55 -20.86 12.50 0.42
N ASN A 56 -22.09 11.98 0.52
CA ASN A 56 -22.85 11.97 1.76
C ASN A 56 -22.10 11.25 2.88
N ARG A 57 -21.53 10.07 2.59
CA ARG A 57 -20.74 9.30 3.58
C ARG A 57 -19.49 10.04 4.05
N ILE A 58 -18.83 10.78 3.17
CA ILE A 58 -17.64 11.61 3.49
C ILE A 58 -18.04 12.82 4.37
N GLU A 59 -19.22 13.41 4.14
CA GLU A 59 -19.72 14.52 4.95
C GLU A 59 -20.09 14.04 6.36
N ASP A 60 -20.68 12.86 6.47
CA ASP A 60 -21.17 12.29 7.74
C ASP A 60 -20.03 11.67 8.59
N SER A 61 -18.95 11.18 7.97
CA SER A 61 -17.85 10.52 8.68
C SER A 61 -16.49 11.14 8.36
N PRO A 62 -15.87 11.87 9.31
CA PRO A 62 -14.50 12.35 9.19
C PRO A 62 -13.48 11.23 8.99
N GLU A 63 -13.72 10.05 9.59
CA GLU A 63 -12.81 8.88 9.49
C GLU A 63 -12.78 8.33 8.06
N LEU A 64 -13.95 8.18 7.42
CA LEU A 64 -14.03 7.74 6.02
C LEU A 64 -13.42 8.76 5.07
N ARG A 65 -13.59 10.05 5.34
CA ARG A 65 -12.95 11.12 4.58
C ARG A 65 -11.43 11.03 4.65
N ASP A 66 -10.87 10.84 5.85
CA ASP A 66 -9.44 10.74 6.07
C ASP A 66 -8.87 9.45 5.48
N LEU A 67 -9.61 8.34 5.55
CA LEU A 67 -9.25 7.07 4.92
C LEU A 67 -9.18 7.25 3.39
N LEU A 68 -10.19 7.85 2.78
CA LEU A 68 -10.21 8.12 1.34
C LEU A 68 -9.03 9.01 0.93
N ALA A 69 -8.78 10.11 1.65
CA ALA A 69 -7.69 11.04 1.34
C ALA A 69 -6.33 10.33 1.35
N ARG A 70 -6.03 9.53 2.40
CA ARG A 70 -4.80 8.75 2.50
C ARG A 70 -4.66 7.70 1.39
N SER A 71 -5.75 7.05 1.05
CA SER A 71 -5.75 6.03 0.00
C SER A 71 -5.48 6.63 -1.39
N LEU A 72 -6.08 7.77 -1.71
CA LEU A 72 -5.83 8.51 -2.94
C LEU A 72 -4.37 8.97 -3.03
N GLU A 73 -3.79 9.47 -1.94
CA GLU A 73 -2.38 9.84 -1.88
C GLU A 73 -1.46 8.63 -2.12
N ALA A 74 -1.73 7.50 -1.50
CA ALA A 74 -0.99 6.25 -1.70
C ALA A 74 -1.07 5.75 -3.15
N ALA A 75 -2.25 5.85 -3.78
CA ALA A 75 -2.46 5.46 -5.17
C ALA A 75 -1.73 6.38 -6.17
N VAL A 76 -1.73 7.68 -5.92
CA VAL A 76 -1.02 8.67 -6.75
C VAL A 76 0.48 8.40 -6.79
N ARG A 77 1.06 8.05 -5.66
CA ARG A 77 2.51 7.77 -5.53
C ARG A 77 2.91 6.45 -6.15
N SER A 78 1.99 5.48 -6.25
CA SER A 78 2.29 4.14 -6.76
C SER A 78 1.99 4.00 -8.25
N SER A 79 2.92 3.37 -8.98
CA SER A 79 2.67 2.89 -10.34
C SER A 79 2.19 1.42 -10.38
N TYR A 80 2.05 0.79 -9.22
CA TYR A 80 1.74 -0.61 -9.08
C TYR A 80 0.24 -0.84 -9.05
N GLU A 81 -0.29 -1.43 -10.12
CA GLU A 81 -1.71 -1.55 -10.40
C GLU A 81 -2.44 -2.42 -9.37
N ALA A 82 -1.88 -3.57 -9.00
CA ALA A 82 -2.49 -4.46 -8.01
C ALA A 82 -2.65 -3.76 -6.65
N LYS A 83 -1.66 -2.95 -6.24
CA LYS A 83 -1.74 -2.12 -5.03
C LYS A 83 -2.90 -1.12 -5.11
N ARG A 84 -3.09 -0.46 -6.28
CA ARG A 84 -4.20 0.47 -6.48
C ARG A 84 -5.55 -0.24 -6.34
N LYS A 85 -5.72 -1.39 -6.99
CA LYS A 85 -6.95 -2.20 -6.89
C LYS A 85 -7.24 -2.66 -5.46
N LEU A 86 -6.19 -3.05 -4.71
CA LEU A 86 -6.34 -3.43 -3.32
C LEU A 86 -6.78 -2.24 -2.44
N LEU A 87 -6.21 -1.03 -2.68
CA LEU A 87 -6.65 0.19 -2.01
C LEU A 87 -8.13 0.51 -2.31
N VAL A 88 -8.55 0.40 -3.58
CA VAL A 88 -9.96 0.58 -3.99
C VAL A 88 -10.88 -0.36 -3.23
N ARG A 89 -10.54 -1.67 -3.19
CA ARG A 89 -11.33 -2.70 -2.49
C ARG A 89 -11.41 -2.41 -0.99
N ALA A 90 -10.28 -2.14 -0.34
CA ALA A 90 -10.25 -1.88 1.10
C ALA A 90 -11.10 -0.66 1.50
N VAL A 91 -10.98 0.42 0.74
CA VAL A 91 -11.74 1.65 0.98
C VAL A 91 -13.23 1.45 0.64
N GLY A 92 -13.55 0.83 -0.50
CA GLY A 92 -14.94 0.51 -0.87
C GLY A 92 -15.64 -0.29 0.22
N ASN A 93 -15.00 -1.34 0.73
CA ASN A 93 -15.57 -2.14 1.82
C ASN A 93 -15.80 -1.33 3.10
N ALA A 94 -14.93 -0.38 3.44
CA ALA A 94 -15.10 0.48 4.60
C ALA A 94 -16.27 1.46 4.44
N PHE A 95 -16.60 1.85 3.21
CA PHE A 95 -17.78 2.67 2.93
C PHE A 95 -19.10 1.88 3.01
N ASP A 96 -19.05 0.56 2.78
CA ASP A 96 -20.23 -0.30 2.91
C ASP A 96 -20.46 -0.79 4.34
N ASN A 97 -19.39 -0.96 5.12
CA ASN A 97 -19.44 -1.52 6.46
C ASN A 97 -18.49 -0.76 7.40
N ASP A 98 -19.06 -0.09 8.40
CA ASP A 98 -18.29 0.70 9.37
C ASP A 98 -17.30 -0.15 10.19
N GLU A 99 -17.56 -1.45 10.41
CA GLU A 99 -16.61 -2.37 11.05
C GLU A 99 -15.34 -2.61 10.22
N ALA A 100 -15.38 -2.35 8.92
CA ALA A 100 -14.24 -2.49 8.01
C ALA A 100 -13.32 -1.25 7.99
N VAL A 101 -13.65 -0.16 8.67
CA VAL A 101 -12.88 1.10 8.67
C VAL A 101 -11.48 0.88 9.27
N ASP A 102 -11.37 0.25 10.43
CA ASP A 102 -10.08 -0.02 11.07
C ASP A 102 -9.19 -0.97 10.27
N PRO A 103 -9.67 -2.13 9.80
CA PRO A 103 -8.92 -2.98 8.87
C PRO A 103 -8.47 -2.27 7.60
N ALA A 104 -9.33 -1.44 7.00
CA ALA A 104 -9.01 -0.66 5.82
C ALA A 104 -7.90 0.37 6.10
N ASN A 105 -7.96 1.06 7.25
CA ASN A 105 -6.92 1.98 7.69
C ASN A 105 -5.56 1.29 7.81
N LEU A 106 -5.50 0.11 8.45
CA LEU A 106 -4.26 -0.67 8.56
C LEU A 106 -3.72 -1.05 7.18
N THR A 107 -4.59 -1.51 6.28
CA THR A 107 -4.23 -1.86 4.91
C THR A 107 -3.69 -0.64 4.13
N VAL A 108 -4.37 0.50 4.20
CA VAL A 108 -3.92 1.74 3.54
C VAL A 108 -2.59 2.22 4.11
N MET A 109 -2.40 2.18 5.44
CA MET A 109 -1.14 2.56 6.09
C MET A 109 0.02 1.66 5.64
N ALA A 110 -0.16 0.36 5.63
CA ALA A 110 0.86 -0.59 5.19
C ALA A 110 1.18 -0.37 3.70
N LEU A 111 0.16 -0.36 2.83
CA LEU A 111 0.35 -0.17 1.41
C LEU A 111 0.97 1.19 1.06
N SER A 112 0.74 2.25 1.85
CA SER A 112 1.38 3.55 1.61
C SER A 112 2.90 3.48 1.68
N GLN A 113 3.47 2.57 2.48
CA GLN A 113 4.90 2.39 2.69
C GLN A 113 5.50 1.25 1.86
N LEU A 114 4.68 0.28 1.45
CA LEU A 114 5.15 -0.89 0.68
C LEU A 114 5.30 -0.54 -0.80
N GLU A 115 6.53 -0.39 -1.25
CA GLU A 115 6.89 -0.25 -2.66
C GLU A 115 7.06 -1.65 -3.32
N PRO A 116 7.11 -1.76 -4.66
CA PRO A 116 7.23 -3.06 -5.34
C PRO A 116 8.40 -3.94 -4.85
N VAL A 117 9.51 -3.34 -4.39
CA VAL A 117 10.63 -4.08 -3.82
C VAL A 117 10.24 -4.77 -2.51
N HIS A 118 9.50 -4.08 -1.65
CA HIS A 118 9.02 -4.62 -0.37
C HIS A 118 8.00 -5.75 -0.61
N ILE A 119 7.08 -5.56 -1.56
CA ILE A 119 6.06 -6.55 -1.90
C ILE A 119 6.70 -7.83 -2.45
N ARG A 120 7.69 -7.72 -3.34
CA ARG A 120 8.43 -8.89 -3.82
C ARG A 120 9.22 -9.60 -2.71
N ALA A 121 9.82 -8.86 -1.79
CA ALA A 121 10.51 -9.45 -0.63
C ALA A 121 9.49 -10.17 0.27
N LEU A 122 8.36 -9.54 0.60
CA LEU A 122 7.29 -10.15 1.37
C LEU A 122 6.76 -11.43 0.70
N ALA A 123 6.54 -11.42 -0.63
CA ALA A 123 6.10 -12.59 -1.37
C ALA A 123 7.09 -13.76 -1.29
N ARG A 124 8.41 -13.48 -1.33
CA ARG A 124 9.44 -14.50 -1.12
C ARG A 124 9.37 -15.09 0.29
N LEU A 125 9.22 -14.25 1.32
CA LEU A 125 9.09 -14.69 2.71
C LEU A 125 7.82 -15.51 2.93
N VAL A 126 6.68 -15.09 2.38
CA VAL A 126 5.42 -15.85 2.40
C VAL A 126 5.60 -17.22 1.78
N ARG A 127 6.30 -17.32 0.64
CA ARG A 127 6.57 -18.60 -0.02
C ARG A 127 7.39 -19.54 0.88
N VAL A 128 8.41 -19.03 1.54
CA VAL A 128 9.20 -19.82 2.52
C VAL A 128 8.36 -20.21 3.71
N ALA A 129 7.55 -19.29 4.25
CA ALA A 129 6.67 -19.56 5.39
C ALA A 129 5.60 -20.63 5.12
N THR A 130 5.16 -20.75 3.84
CA THR A 130 4.12 -21.70 3.40
C THR A 130 4.68 -22.94 2.72
N ASP A 131 6.00 -23.13 2.73
CA ASP A 131 6.62 -24.31 2.12
C ASP A 131 6.19 -25.59 2.87
N SER A 132 5.60 -26.52 2.12
CA SER A 132 5.08 -27.78 2.67
C SER A 132 6.16 -28.64 3.33
N ASP A 133 7.38 -28.60 2.79
CA ASP A 133 8.50 -29.40 3.29
C ASP A 133 9.00 -28.90 4.66
N LEU A 134 8.73 -27.60 4.97
CA LEU A 134 9.07 -26.96 6.24
C LEU A 134 7.89 -26.88 7.22
N SER A 135 6.69 -27.23 6.79
CA SER A 135 5.46 -27.04 7.58
C SER A 135 5.42 -27.90 8.85
N SER A 136 6.11 -29.03 8.86
CA SER A 136 6.17 -29.97 10.00
C SER A 136 7.27 -29.66 11.03
N ASP A 137 8.24 -28.81 10.69
CA ASP A 137 9.37 -28.41 11.55
C ASP A 137 9.42 -26.88 11.68
N GLU A 138 8.85 -26.39 12.77
CA GLU A 138 8.80 -24.96 13.09
C GLU A 138 10.20 -24.33 13.17
N GLN A 139 11.17 -25.04 13.73
CA GLN A 139 12.52 -24.55 13.84
C GLN A 139 13.22 -24.45 12.47
N ALA A 140 13.00 -25.43 11.60
CA ALA A 140 13.52 -25.41 10.24
C ALA A 140 12.90 -24.26 9.45
N ARG A 141 11.59 -24.00 9.61
CA ARG A 141 10.88 -22.88 9.00
C ARG A 141 11.44 -21.53 9.45
N HIS A 142 11.63 -21.32 10.78
CA HIS A 142 12.21 -20.07 11.29
C HIS A 142 13.65 -19.87 10.81
N ASN A 143 14.46 -20.91 10.72
CA ASN A 143 15.81 -20.84 10.19
C ASN A 143 15.80 -20.45 8.70
N ALA A 144 14.92 -21.05 7.89
CA ALA A 144 14.78 -20.74 6.48
C ALA A 144 14.33 -19.28 6.25
N LEU A 145 13.37 -18.79 7.05
CA LEU A 145 12.95 -17.38 7.03
C LEU A 145 14.08 -16.44 7.43
N GLY A 146 14.88 -16.80 8.44
CA GLY A 146 16.07 -16.06 8.83
C GLY A 146 17.08 -15.93 7.67
N ILE A 147 17.38 -17.03 6.98
CA ILE A 147 18.26 -17.04 5.81
C ILE A 147 17.66 -16.20 4.66
N ALA A 148 16.38 -16.35 4.39
CA ALA A 148 15.70 -15.57 3.35
C ALA A 148 15.72 -14.06 3.68
N SER A 149 15.54 -13.68 4.95
CA SER A 149 15.60 -12.28 5.38
C SER A 149 17.02 -11.70 5.30
N ASP A 150 18.05 -12.49 5.57
CA ASP A 150 19.47 -12.07 5.47
C ASP A 150 19.87 -11.77 3.99
N ALA A 151 19.15 -12.36 3.04
CA ALA A 151 19.36 -12.09 1.61
C ALA A 151 18.70 -10.76 1.15
N GLU A 152 17.83 -10.18 1.95
CA GLU A 152 17.14 -8.92 1.62
C GLU A 152 17.92 -7.70 2.16
N PRO A 153 17.89 -6.56 1.46
CA PRO A 153 18.47 -5.32 1.97
C PRO A 153 17.86 -4.92 3.32
N THR A 154 18.70 -4.52 4.28
CA THR A 154 18.25 -4.08 5.62
C THR A 154 17.10 -3.06 5.61
N PRO A 155 17.10 -2.02 4.74
CA PRO A 155 15.97 -1.08 4.69
C PRO A 155 14.65 -1.73 4.27
N VAL A 156 14.70 -2.77 3.42
CA VAL A 156 13.51 -3.54 3.01
C VAL A 156 12.94 -4.28 4.20
N CYS A 157 13.78 -5.03 4.93
CA CYS A 157 13.35 -5.73 6.15
C CYS A 157 12.79 -4.76 7.20
N ALA A 158 13.43 -3.60 7.40
CA ALA A 158 12.98 -2.58 8.33
C ALA A 158 11.57 -2.08 7.98
N THR A 159 11.28 -1.81 6.71
CA THR A 159 9.95 -1.40 6.26
C THR A 159 8.91 -2.51 6.47
N LEU A 160 9.24 -3.76 6.15
CA LEU A 160 8.34 -4.90 6.37
C LEU A 160 7.98 -5.07 7.85
N ILE A 161 8.94 -4.87 8.75
CA ILE A 161 8.72 -4.92 10.20
C ILE A 161 7.85 -3.74 10.65
N GLN A 162 8.19 -2.53 10.20
CA GLN A 162 7.47 -1.31 10.56
C GLN A 162 5.99 -1.34 10.14
N THR A 163 5.70 -1.96 8.99
CA THR A 163 4.33 -2.11 8.50
C THR A 163 3.56 -3.26 9.15
N GLY A 164 4.22 -4.07 10.00
CA GLY A 164 3.59 -5.18 10.71
C GLY A 164 3.26 -6.39 9.83
N VAL A 165 3.74 -6.43 8.58
CA VAL A 165 3.52 -7.57 7.67
C VAL A 165 4.42 -8.76 7.98
N VAL A 166 5.46 -8.56 8.80
CA VAL A 166 6.33 -9.61 9.31
C VAL A 166 6.55 -9.45 10.81
N ILE A 167 6.92 -10.53 11.48
CA ILE A 167 7.22 -10.59 12.91
C ILE A 167 8.74 -10.59 13.07
N PRO A 168 9.33 -9.61 13.77
CA PRO A 168 10.77 -9.58 14.01
C PRO A 168 11.18 -10.64 15.04
N SER A 169 12.40 -11.16 14.90
CA SER A 169 13.04 -11.96 15.94
C SER A 169 13.42 -11.07 17.12
N THR A 170 13.23 -11.58 18.34
CA THR A 170 13.72 -10.94 19.56
C THR A 170 15.24 -11.06 19.73
N MET A 171 15.89 -11.97 18.99
CA MET A 171 17.34 -12.12 18.99
C MET A 171 17.98 -11.16 17.96
N VAL A 172 18.78 -10.22 18.47
CA VAL A 172 19.63 -9.36 17.64
C VAL A 172 20.99 -10.04 17.49
N ILE A 173 21.29 -10.59 16.32
CA ILE A 173 22.60 -11.15 16.02
C ILE A 173 23.35 -10.18 15.11
N GLY A 174 24.45 -9.63 15.61
CA GLY A 174 25.30 -8.73 14.82
C GLY A 174 24.67 -7.39 14.44
N GLY A 175 23.65 -6.92 15.18
CA GLY A 175 22.99 -5.63 14.95
C GLY A 175 21.92 -5.66 13.85
N ALA A 176 21.72 -6.76 13.15
CA ALA A 176 20.64 -6.93 12.18
C ALA A 176 19.38 -7.52 12.85
N VAL A 177 18.23 -6.92 12.61
CA VAL A 177 16.95 -7.47 13.05
C VAL A 177 16.51 -8.52 12.02
N ARG A 178 16.43 -9.78 12.44
CA ARG A 178 15.95 -10.86 11.58
C ARG A 178 14.43 -10.97 11.64
N ILE A 179 13.85 -11.50 10.56
CA ILE A 179 12.44 -11.84 10.50
C ILE A 179 12.28 -13.24 11.07
N PHE A 180 11.38 -13.35 12.07
CA PHE A 180 11.02 -14.60 12.72
C PHE A 180 9.92 -15.33 11.97
N ASP A 181 8.86 -14.58 11.58
CA ASP A 181 7.73 -15.15 10.84
C ASP A 181 7.05 -14.07 9.98
N VAL A 182 6.18 -14.51 9.07
CA VAL A 182 5.24 -13.63 8.36
C VAL A 182 3.98 -13.52 9.20
N SER A 183 3.50 -12.29 9.41
CA SER A 183 2.26 -12.09 10.16
C SER A 183 1.03 -12.53 9.35
N THR A 184 -0.09 -12.82 10.03
CA THR A 184 -1.38 -13.09 9.36
C THR A 184 -1.75 -11.96 8.41
N PHE A 185 -1.49 -10.72 8.81
CA PHE A 185 -1.70 -9.54 7.97
C PHE A 185 -0.81 -9.55 6.73
N GLY A 186 0.46 -9.95 6.84
CA GLY A 186 1.36 -10.10 5.69
C GLY A 186 0.90 -11.17 4.70
N HIS A 187 0.43 -12.31 5.20
CA HIS A 187 -0.19 -13.34 4.35
C HIS A 187 -1.42 -12.80 3.63
N GLN A 188 -2.29 -12.07 4.32
CA GLN A 188 -3.49 -11.49 3.74
C GLN A 188 -3.14 -10.47 2.64
N ILE A 189 -2.18 -9.57 2.86
CA ILE A 189 -1.74 -8.59 1.84
C ILE A 189 -1.26 -9.28 0.56
N ILE A 190 -0.44 -10.36 0.67
CA ILE A 190 0.03 -11.09 -0.52
C ILE A 190 -1.12 -11.82 -1.21
N HIS A 191 -2.02 -12.44 -0.45
CA HIS A 191 -3.22 -13.08 -1.00
C HIS A 191 -4.06 -12.09 -1.81
N ASP A 192 -4.39 -10.95 -1.21
CA ASP A 192 -5.23 -9.92 -1.83
C ASP A 192 -4.58 -9.27 -3.06
N LEU A 193 -3.24 -9.09 -3.05
CA LEU A 193 -2.51 -8.61 -4.22
C LEU A 193 -2.55 -9.59 -5.39
N ARG A 194 -2.45 -10.91 -5.12
CA ARG A 194 -2.61 -11.95 -6.14
C ARG A 194 -4.03 -11.93 -6.73
N GLU A 195 -5.06 -11.86 -5.89
CA GLU A 195 -6.44 -11.73 -6.35
C GLU A 195 -6.69 -10.44 -7.15
N ALA A 196 -5.97 -9.37 -6.85
CA ALA A 196 -6.02 -8.13 -7.61
C ALA A 196 -5.32 -8.22 -8.98
N GLY A 197 -4.75 -9.38 -9.32
CA GLY A 197 -4.15 -9.69 -10.62
C GLY A 197 -2.63 -9.47 -10.68
N ASP A 198 -1.93 -9.70 -9.59
CA ASP A 198 -0.47 -9.78 -9.59
C ASP A 198 -0.01 -11.24 -9.58
N ASP A 199 -0.01 -11.85 -10.76
CA ASP A 199 0.43 -13.25 -10.95
C ASP A 199 1.95 -13.41 -10.82
N SER A 200 2.71 -12.32 -10.61
CA SER A 200 4.17 -12.35 -10.46
C SER A 200 4.64 -12.64 -9.03
N LEU A 201 3.72 -12.70 -8.05
CA LEU A 201 4.00 -12.90 -6.62
C LEU A 201 4.04 -14.37 -6.18
#